data_74e6542b4a05be1b425abb3a516e592c
#
_entry.id   74e6542b4a05be1b425abb3a516e592c
#
_cell.length_a   1.000
_cell.length_b   1.000
_cell.length_c   1.000
_cell.angle_alpha   90.00
_cell.angle_beta   90.00
_cell.angle_gamma   90.00
#
_symmetry.space_group_name_H-M   'P 1'
#
loop_
_entity.id
_entity.type
_entity.pdbx_description
1 polymer ?
#
loop_
_entity_poly.entity_id
_entity_poly.type
_entity_poly.pdbx_seq_one_letter_code
_entity_poly.pdbx_strand_id
1 'polypeptide(L)'
;MVQIKEIKVRPKTDDHDYETKLRHIRRFLEDGDRCKVTVFFRGREIVHKDRGISILERVVQDLADVAKVDQEPRAEGRTLQMLLVPKK
;
A
#
# COMPACT_ATOMS: atom_id res chain seq x y z
N MET A 1 -19.46 5.14 -9.63
CA MET A 1 -19.06 3.74 -9.42
C MET A 1 -17.69 3.69 -8.76
N VAL A 2 -17.56 2.96 -7.68
CA VAL A 2 -16.29 2.82 -6.97
C VAL A 2 -15.36 1.90 -7.76
N GLN A 3 -14.13 2.35 -7.96
CA GLN A 3 -13.12 1.55 -8.64
C GLN A 3 -12.03 1.14 -7.64
N ILE A 4 -11.36 0.04 -7.94
CA ILE A 4 -10.21 -0.40 -7.16
C ILE A 4 -8.95 -0.07 -7.95
N LYS A 5 -8.16 0.84 -7.40
CA LYS A 5 -6.88 1.21 -7.99
C LYS A 5 -5.77 0.42 -7.34
N GLU A 6 -4.76 0.06 -8.09
CA GLU A 6 -3.64 -0.70 -7.54
C GLU A 6 -2.36 0.12 -7.59
N ILE A 7 -1.64 0.12 -6.49
CA ILE A 7 -0.31 0.74 -6.37
C ILE A 7 0.68 -0.35 -6.00
N LYS A 8 1.75 -0.46 -6.77
CA LYS A 8 2.81 -1.43 -6.51
C LYS A 8 3.99 -0.73 -5.86
N VAL A 9 4.50 -1.31 -4.78
CA VAL A 9 5.62 -0.75 -4.02
C VAL A 9 6.67 -1.84 -3.85
N ARG A 10 7.94 -1.45 -3.75
CA ARG A 10 9.02 -2.39 -3.48
C ARG A 10 9.43 -2.31 -2.01
N PRO A 11 9.97 -3.41 -1.44
CA PRO A 11 10.45 -3.40 -0.06
C PRO A 11 11.56 -2.37 0.17
N LYS A 12 12.39 -2.17 -0.86
CA LYS A 12 13.41 -1.12 -0.86
C LYS A 12 12.92 0.02 -1.72
N THR A 13 12.39 1.04 -1.09
CA THR A 13 11.97 2.23 -1.80
C THR A 13 12.61 3.44 -1.13
N ASP A 14 13.10 4.40 -1.93
CA ASP A 14 13.65 5.62 -1.35
C ASP A 14 12.52 6.54 -0.92
N ASP A 15 12.86 7.55 -0.12
CA ASP A 15 11.86 8.45 0.44
C ASP A 15 11.07 9.20 -0.63
N HIS A 16 11.76 9.62 -1.70
CA HIS A 16 11.10 10.35 -2.78
C HIS A 16 10.06 9.49 -3.50
N ASP A 17 10.44 8.26 -3.83
CA ASP A 17 9.53 7.33 -4.50
C ASP A 17 8.37 6.96 -3.59
N TYR A 18 8.65 6.74 -2.31
CA TYR A 18 7.62 6.45 -1.32
C TYR A 18 6.60 7.59 -1.25
N GLU A 19 7.06 8.83 -1.16
CA GLU A 19 6.17 9.98 -1.08
C GLU A 19 5.33 10.13 -2.33
N THR A 20 5.91 9.86 -3.50
CA THR A 20 5.18 9.89 -4.77
C THR A 20 4.05 8.87 -4.77
N LYS A 21 4.34 7.64 -4.35
CA LYS A 21 3.33 6.60 -4.23
C LYS A 21 2.24 6.99 -3.25
N LEU A 22 2.64 7.55 -2.12
CA LEU A 22 1.71 7.98 -1.08
C LEU A 22 0.73 9.02 -1.60
N ARG A 23 1.22 9.99 -2.38
CA ARG A 23 0.35 11.01 -2.99
C ARG A 23 -0.66 10.41 -3.94
N HIS A 24 -0.25 9.41 -4.72
CA HIS A 24 -1.16 8.73 -5.64
C HIS A 24 -2.26 8.00 -4.87
N ILE A 25 -1.89 7.31 -3.79
CA ILE A 25 -2.86 6.60 -2.96
C ILE A 25 -3.85 7.59 -2.36
N ARG A 26 -3.35 8.69 -1.80
CA ARG A 26 -4.19 9.72 -1.20
C ARG A 26 -5.19 10.26 -2.21
N ARG A 27 -4.74 10.52 -3.43
CA ARG A 27 -5.61 11.04 -4.48
C ARG A 27 -6.72 10.05 -4.84
N PHE A 28 -6.38 8.77 -4.97
CA PHE A 28 -7.39 7.75 -5.27
C PHE A 28 -8.45 7.70 -4.18
N LEU A 29 -8.02 7.76 -2.94
CA LEU A 29 -8.96 7.72 -1.80
C LEU A 29 -9.82 8.98 -1.75
N GLU A 30 -9.24 10.14 -2.04
CA GLU A 30 -10.00 11.39 -2.07
C GLU A 30 -11.05 11.39 -3.18
N ASP A 31 -10.78 10.69 -4.27
CA ASP A 31 -11.73 10.52 -5.38
C ASP A 31 -12.83 9.49 -5.05
N GLY A 32 -12.76 8.85 -3.88
CA GLY A 32 -13.74 7.86 -3.47
C GLY A 32 -13.41 6.44 -3.91
N ASP A 33 -12.25 6.23 -4.50
CA ASP A 33 -11.83 4.91 -4.95
C ASP A 33 -11.18 4.12 -3.82
N ARG A 34 -11.21 2.79 -3.94
CA ARG A 34 -10.45 1.91 -3.08
C ARG A 34 -9.06 1.75 -3.66
N CYS A 35 -8.08 1.57 -2.79
CA CYS A 35 -6.70 1.41 -3.23
C CYS A 35 -6.10 0.12 -2.69
N LYS A 36 -5.67 -0.75 -3.60
CA LYS A 36 -4.96 -1.96 -3.26
C LYS A 36 -3.47 -1.67 -3.30
N VAL A 37 -2.81 -1.76 -2.17
CA VAL A 37 -1.37 -1.54 -2.07
C VAL A 37 -0.67 -2.89 -2.07
N THR A 38 0.20 -3.11 -3.05
CA THR A 38 0.88 -4.38 -3.24
C THR A 38 2.39 -4.16 -3.11
N VAL A 39 3.03 -4.93 -2.23
CA VAL A 39 4.48 -4.94 -2.11
C VAL A 39 5.01 -6.15 -2.87
N PHE A 40 5.90 -5.90 -3.81
CA PHE A 40 6.48 -6.92 -4.68
C PHE A 40 7.86 -7.32 -4.19
N PHE A 41 8.07 -8.61 -3.99
CA PHE A 41 9.38 -9.14 -3.62
C PHE A 41 10.00 -9.84 -4.81
N ARG A 42 11.26 -9.53 -5.10
CA ARG A 42 12.02 -10.18 -6.16
C ARG A 42 13.04 -11.13 -5.57
N GLY A 43 13.12 -12.35 -6.09
CA GLY A 43 14.15 -13.30 -5.71
C GLY A 43 14.30 -13.44 -4.21
N ARG A 44 15.49 -13.07 -3.71
CA ARG A 44 15.83 -13.22 -2.29
C ARG A 44 15.11 -12.24 -1.36
N GLU A 45 14.48 -11.21 -1.94
CA GLU A 45 13.78 -10.21 -1.12
C GLU A 45 12.63 -10.83 -0.32
N ILE A 46 12.12 -11.96 -0.75
CA ILE A 46 11.00 -12.61 -0.09
C ILE A 46 11.32 -13.02 1.35
N VAL A 47 12.61 -13.18 1.69
CA VAL A 47 13.01 -13.46 3.08
C VAL A 47 12.88 -12.22 3.96
N HIS A 48 12.67 -11.05 3.36
CA HIS A 48 12.51 -9.79 4.07
C HIS A 48 11.05 -9.31 4.07
N LYS A 49 10.13 -10.22 4.31
CA LYS A 49 8.70 -9.87 4.38
C LYS A 49 8.41 -8.80 5.43
N ASP A 50 9.20 -8.78 6.50
CA ASP A 50 9.08 -7.78 7.55
C ASP A 50 9.26 -6.36 7.02
N ARG A 51 10.12 -6.16 6.04
CA ARG A 51 10.30 -4.84 5.42
C ARG A 51 9.05 -4.40 4.66
N GLY A 52 8.41 -5.36 3.97
CA GLY A 52 7.16 -5.08 3.26
C GLY A 52 6.04 -4.73 4.23
N ILE A 53 5.95 -5.46 5.33
CA ILE A 53 4.95 -5.19 6.36
C ILE A 53 5.17 -3.81 6.96
N SER A 54 6.44 -3.46 7.24
CA SER A 54 6.77 -2.14 7.79
C SER A 54 6.36 -1.01 6.85
N ILE A 55 6.56 -1.19 5.54
CA ILE A 55 6.14 -0.19 4.56
C ILE A 55 4.63 -0.03 4.56
N LEU A 56 3.88 -1.14 4.60
CA LEU A 56 2.43 -1.07 4.61
C LEU A 56 1.91 -0.42 5.89
N GLU A 57 2.53 -0.71 7.02
CA GLU A 57 2.16 -0.07 8.29
C GLU A 57 2.42 1.44 8.23
N ARG A 58 3.54 1.84 7.63
CA ARG A 58 3.87 3.25 7.46
C ARG A 58 2.84 3.95 6.59
N VAL A 59 2.41 3.30 5.50
CA VAL A 59 1.36 3.84 4.63
C VAL A 59 0.07 4.05 5.41
N VAL A 60 -0.32 3.08 6.24
CA VAL A 60 -1.53 3.20 7.06
C VAL A 60 -1.44 4.40 7.99
N GLN A 61 -0.30 4.57 8.66
CA GLN A 61 -0.11 5.68 9.58
C GLN A 61 -0.11 7.02 8.88
N ASP A 62 0.57 7.10 7.74
CA ASP A 62 0.68 8.35 6.99
C ASP A 62 -0.64 8.77 6.34
N LEU A 63 -1.53 7.82 6.09
CA LEU A 63 -2.82 8.08 5.47
C LEU A 63 -4.00 7.92 6.44
N ALA A 64 -3.73 7.83 7.73
CA ALA A 64 -4.77 7.57 8.73
C ALA A 64 -5.89 8.62 8.72
N ASP A 65 -5.59 9.84 8.25
CA ASP A 65 -6.58 10.91 8.14
C ASP A 65 -7.58 10.70 7.01
N VAL A 66 -7.20 9.98 5.97
CA VAL A 66 -8.05 9.80 4.77
C VAL A 66 -8.35 8.34 4.45
N ALA A 67 -7.68 7.40 5.09
CA ALA A 67 -7.78 5.99 4.74
C ALA A 67 -8.12 5.11 5.93
N LYS A 68 -8.84 4.03 5.64
CA LYS A 68 -9.15 2.97 6.58
C LYS A 68 -8.71 1.65 5.98
N VAL A 69 -8.16 0.76 6.79
CA VAL A 69 -7.77 -0.57 6.31
C VAL A 69 -9.02 -1.44 6.20
N ASP A 70 -9.33 -1.87 4.98
CA ASP A 70 -10.44 -2.78 4.74
C ASP A 70 -9.98 -4.23 4.85
N GLN A 71 -8.79 -4.52 4.30
CA GLN A 71 -8.16 -5.82 4.44
C GLN A 71 -6.72 -5.62 4.89
N GLU A 72 -6.35 -6.32 5.96
CA GLU A 72 -4.99 -6.27 6.49
C GLU A 72 -3.98 -6.89 5.53
N PRO A 73 -2.69 -6.59 5.69
CA PRO A 73 -1.66 -7.15 4.81
C PRO A 73 -1.73 -8.67 4.76
N ARG A 74 -1.76 -9.20 3.56
CA ARG A 74 -1.87 -10.63 3.32
C ARG A 74 -0.78 -11.05 2.34
N ALA A 75 -0.03 -12.09 2.71
CA ALA A 75 0.98 -12.66 1.81
C ALA A 75 0.31 -13.53 0.76
N GLU A 76 0.66 -13.29 -0.50
CA GLU A 76 0.13 -14.07 -1.60
C GLU A 76 1.24 -14.24 -2.62
N GLY A 77 1.78 -15.45 -2.72
CA GLY A 77 2.92 -15.70 -3.58
C GLY A 77 4.12 -14.85 -3.16
N ARG A 78 4.60 -14.03 -4.08
CA ARG A 78 5.74 -13.14 -3.84
C ARG A 78 5.30 -11.72 -3.55
N THR A 79 4.07 -11.54 -3.08
CA THR A 79 3.54 -10.22 -2.81
C THR A 79 2.88 -10.15 -1.44
N LEU A 80 2.83 -8.94 -0.89
CA LEU A 80 1.98 -8.59 0.23
C LEU A 80 0.95 -7.61 -0.28
N GLN A 81 -0.31 -7.86 0.03
CA GLN A 81 -1.41 -7.03 -0.47
C GLN A 81 -2.24 -6.50 0.70
N MET A 82 -2.66 -5.25 0.57
CA MET A 82 -3.50 -4.60 1.57
C MET A 82 -4.52 -3.75 0.84
N LEU A 83 -5.76 -3.74 1.32
CA LEU A 83 -6.81 -2.93 0.72
C LEU A 83 -7.16 -1.77 1.63
N LEU A 84 -7.08 -0.56 1.07
CA LEU A 84 -7.47 0.67 1.76
C LEU A 84 -8.75 1.20 1.14
N VAL A 85 -9.61 1.76 1.99
CA VAL A 85 -10.85 2.40 1.56
C VAL A 85 -10.88 3.82 2.11
N PRO A 86 -11.61 4.73 1.44
CA PRO A 86 -11.75 6.10 1.95
C PRO A 86 -12.40 6.11 3.33
N LYS A 87 -11.86 6.94 4.19
CA LYS A 87 -12.42 7.14 5.53
C LYS A 87 -13.51 8.20 5.43
N LYS A 88 -14.70 7.83 5.83
CA LYS A 88 -15.83 8.77 5.87
C LYS A 88 -16.43 8.81 7.26
#